data_db86c3f8ad8f49462dcbd3c9a9a670ae
#
_entry.id   db86c3f8ad8f49462dcbd3c9a9a670ae
#
_cell.length_a   1.000
_cell.length_b   1.000
_cell.length_c   1.000
_cell.angle_alpha   90.00
_cell.angle_beta   90.00
_cell.angle_gamma   90.00
#
_symmetry.space_group_name_H-M   'P 1'
#
loop_
_entity.id
_entity.type
_entity.pdbx_description
1 polymer ?
#
loop_
_entity_poly.entity_id
_entity_poly.type
_entity_poly.pdbx_seq_one_letter_code
_entity_poly.pdbx_strand_id
1 'polypeptide(L)'
;VTQSVIRAALELLSDKIYKIILYGSYARGDFDLESDVDIMIILDCSLEEIRAYRKEVSRIASRISLANDIEVSLLLIDRRSFEERLDILPFYQNVLREGVALYG
;
A
#
# COMPACT_ATOMS: atom_id res chain seq x y z
N VAL A 1 5.08 8.65 8.94
CA VAL A 1 5.10 7.29 8.35
C VAL A 1 4.56 7.31 6.93
N THR A 2 3.38 7.87 6.70
CA THR A 2 2.80 7.90 5.34
C THR A 2 3.67 8.69 4.37
N GLN A 3 4.24 9.81 4.78
CA GLN A 3 5.13 10.60 3.95
C GLN A 3 6.39 9.81 3.54
N SER A 4 6.94 9.04 4.47
CA SER A 4 8.12 8.20 4.20
C SER A 4 7.79 7.11 3.18
N VAL A 5 6.61 6.50 3.29
CA VAL A 5 6.16 5.48 2.35
C VAL A 5 5.95 6.07 0.96
N ILE A 6 5.27 7.20 0.87
CA ILE A 6 5.02 7.88 -0.42
C ILE A 6 6.33 8.22 -1.10
N ARG A 7 7.27 8.80 -0.36
CA ARG A 7 8.58 9.19 -0.90
C ARG A 7 9.35 7.98 -1.41
N ALA A 8 9.43 6.93 -0.60
CA ALA A 8 10.16 5.72 -0.98
C ALA A 8 9.52 5.05 -2.19
N ALA A 9 8.18 4.98 -2.23
CA ALA A 9 7.46 4.40 -3.36
C ALA A 9 7.71 5.20 -4.65
N LEU A 10 7.67 6.53 -4.57
CA LEU A 10 7.93 7.38 -5.73
C LEU A 10 9.37 7.24 -6.23
N GLU A 11 10.34 7.10 -5.34
CA GLU A 11 11.73 6.91 -5.72
C GLU A 11 11.96 5.57 -6.43
N LEU A 12 11.32 4.50 -5.95
CA LEU A 12 11.50 3.16 -6.50
C LEU A 12 10.63 2.90 -7.73
N LEU A 13 9.38 3.33 -7.71
CA LEU A 13 8.36 2.90 -8.67
C LEU A 13 7.91 3.99 -9.64
N SER A 14 8.17 5.26 -9.27
CA SER A 14 8.01 6.41 -10.14
C SER A 14 6.66 6.44 -10.91
N ASP A 15 6.72 6.44 -12.25
CA ASP A 15 5.56 6.57 -13.14
C ASP A 15 4.67 5.32 -13.22
N LYS A 16 5.08 4.23 -12.59
CA LYS A 16 4.26 3.00 -12.56
C LYS A 16 3.15 3.05 -11.52
N ILE A 17 3.20 3.98 -10.58
CA ILE A 17 2.22 4.06 -9.50
C ILE A 17 0.88 4.57 -10.04
N TYR A 18 -0.16 3.75 -9.87
CA TYR A 18 -1.53 4.16 -10.17
C TYR A 18 -2.17 4.83 -8.97
N LYS A 19 -2.14 4.16 -7.81
CA LYS A 19 -2.69 4.69 -6.55
C LYS A 19 -1.89 4.19 -5.35
N ILE A 20 -1.88 5.00 -4.29
CA ILE A 20 -1.41 4.58 -2.96
C ILE A 20 -2.55 4.89 -2.00
N ILE A 21 -3.01 3.89 -1.27
CA ILE A 21 -4.19 3.99 -0.40
C ILE A 21 -3.85 3.54 1.01
N LEU A 22 -4.10 4.41 1.99
CA LEU A 22 -4.06 4.04 3.40
C LEU A 22 -5.40 3.38 3.73
N TYR A 23 -5.38 2.19 4.31
CA TYR A 23 -6.60 1.47 4.68
C TYR A 23 -6.46 0.89 6.08
N GLY A 24 -7.46 0.13 6.52
CA GLY A 24 -7.46 -0.46 7.84
C GLY A 24 -7.78 0.54 8.95
N SER A 25 -7.36 0.25 10.17
CA SER A 25 -7.75 1.03 11.35
C SER A 25 -7.26 2.47 11.32
N TYR A 26 -6.09 2.74 10.76
CA TYR A 26 -5.59 4.12 10.65
C TYR A 26 -6.45 4.96 9.71
N ALA A 27 -6.96 4.38 8.63
CA ALA A 27 -7.83 5.09 7.69
C ALA A 27 -9.21 5.35 8.33
N ARG A 28 -9.71 4.40 9.12
CA ARG A 28 -11.02 4.52 9.79
C ARG A 28 -10.96 5.41 11.04
N GLY A 29 -9.77 5.65 11.58
CA GLY A 29 -9.62 6.43 12.81
C GLY A 29 -9.85 5.66 14.10
N ASP A 30 -9.97 4.32 14.03
CA ASP A 30 -10.17 3.46 15.19
C ASP A 30 -8.90 2.71 15.62
N PHE A 31 -7.74 3.28 15.31
CA PHE A 31 -6.45 2.71 15.63
C PHE A 31 -6.09 2.88 17.11
N ASP A 32 -5.21 2.00 17.60
CA ASP A 32 -4.61 2.08 18.92
C ASP A 32 -3.07 1.91 18.80
N LEU A 33 -2.39 1.76 19.93
CA LEU A 33 -0.92 1.67 19.97
C LEU A 33 -0.39 0.38 19.30
N GLU A 34 -1.22 -0.64 19.14
CA GLU A 34 -0.85 -1.90 18.54
C GLU A 34 -1.29 -2.03 17.09
N SER A 35 -2.01 -1.04 16.58
CA SER A 35 -2.50 -1.07 15.20
C SER A 35 -1.37 -0.94 14.19
N ASP A 36 -1.46 -1.73 13.12
CA ASP A 36 -0.54 -1.64 11.99
C ASP A 36 -0.96 -0.51 11.05
N VAL A 37 0.01 0.08 10.39
CA VAL A 37 -0.25 1.03 9.30
C VAL A 37 -0.33 0.20 8.01
N ASP A 38 -1.53 0.10 7.45
CA ASP A 38 -1.78 -0.69 6.24
C ASP A 38 -1.88 0.22 5.02
N ILE A 39 -0.99 0.01 4.06
CA ILE A 39 -0.94 0.82 2.84
C ILE A 39 -0.92 -0.11 1.63
N MET A 40 -1.81 0.15 0.68
CA MET A 40 -1.85 -0.57 -0.60
C MET A 40 -1.22 0.29 -1.68
N ILE A 41 -0.29 -0.30 -2.43
CA ILE A 41 0.36 0.35 -3.57
C ILE A 41 -0.11 -0.38 -4.82
N ILE A 42 -0.85 0.32 -5.67
CA ILE A 42 -1.38 -0.23 -6.91
C ILE A 42 -0.54 0.28 -8.06
N LEU A 43 0.06 -0.64 -8.80
CA LEU A 43 0.95 -0.31 -9.92
C LEU A 43 0.30 -0.64 -11.26
N ASP A 44 0.52 0.22 -12.23
CA ASP A 44 0.10 -0.02 -13.61
C ASP A 44 1.23 -0.74 -14.34
N CYS A 45 1.34 -2.05 -14.08
CA CYS A 45 2.41 -2.89 -14.61
C CYS A 45 1.97 -4.35 -14.66
N SER A 46 2.85 -5.23 -15.14
CA SER A 46 2.58 -6.66 -15.22
C SER A 46 2.78 -7.38 -13.90
N LEU A 47 2.23 -8.60 -13.79
CA LEU A 47 2.48 -9.47 -12.63
C LEU A 47 3.96 -9.78 -12.44
N GLU A 48 4.70 -9.92 -13.52
CA GLU A 48 6.14 -10.17 -13.45
C GLU A 48 6.87 -9.01 -12.81
N GLU A 49 6.49 -7.79 -13.16
CA GLU A 49 7.06 -6.59 -12.56
C GLU A 49 6.71 -6.48 -11.07
N ILE A 50 5.48 -6.83 -10.69
CA ILE A 50 5.08 -6.89 -9.29
C ILE A 50 6.00 -7.82 -8.50
N ARG A 51 6.25 -9.02 -9.03
CA ARG A 51 7.14 -9.99 -8.37
C ARG A 51 8.56 -9.46 -8.22
N ALA A 52 9.05 -8.75 -9.24
CA ALA A 52 10.38 -8.17 -9.22
C ALA A 52 10.52 -7.10 -8.12
N TYR A 53 9.48 -6.33 -7.86
CA TYR A 53 9.51 -5.26 -6.86
C TYR A 53 9.20 -5.68 -5.43
N ARG A 54 8.58 -6.85 -5.24
CA ARG A 54 8.13 -7.29 -3.89
C ARG A 54 9.20 -7.25 -2.83
N LYS A 55 10.39 -7.74 -3.16
CA LYS A 55 11.48 -7.82 -2.20
C LYS A 55 11.92 -6.43 -1.74
N GLU A 56 12.04 -5.49 -2.67
CA GLU A 56 12.44 -4.14 -2.35
C GLU A 56 11.35 -3.38 -1.59
N VAL A 57 10.10 -3.59 -1.93
CA VAL A 57 8.97 -3.01 -1.19
C VAL A 57 8.93 -3.55 0.24
N SER A 58 9.19 -4.84 0.45
CA SER A 58 9.30 -5.42 1.79
C SER A 58 10.43 -4.80 2.59
N ARG A 59 11.56 -4.52 1.96
CA ARG A 59 12.69 -3.85 2.62
C ARG A 59 12.31 -2.43 3.04
N ILE A 60 11.59 -1.72 2.19
CA ILE A 60 11.09 -0.38 2.51
C ILE A 60 10.19 -0.43 3.74
N ALA A 61 9.24 -1.38 3.76
CA ALA A 61 8.33 -1.56 4.89
C ALA A 61 9.10 -1.82 6.19
N SER A 62 10.06 -2.72 6.15
CA SER A 62 10.88 -3.04 7.32
C SER A 62 11.68 -1.86 7.82
N ARG A 63 12.30 -1.12 6.90
CA ARG A 63 13.10 0.06 7.25
C ARG A 63 12.26 1.14 7.93
N ILE A 64 11.08 1.42 7.38
CA ILE A 64 10.19 2.44 7.92
C ILE A 64 9.61 1.98 9.27
N SER A 65 9.26 0.69 9.38
CA SER A 65 8.77 0.11 10.63
C SER A 65 9.79 0.27 11.76
N LEU A 66 11.05 -0.06 11.48
CA LEU A 66 12.12 0.07 12.47
C LEU A 66 12.40 1.53 12.84
N ALA A 67 12.40 2.42 11.86
CA ALA A 67 12.69 3.83 12.08
C ALA A 67 11.62 4.53 12.92
N ASN A 68 10.38 4.06 12.87
CA ASN A 68 9.23 4.71 13.51
C ASN A 68 8.64 3.90 14.68
N ASP A 69 9.22 2.76 14.97
CA ASP A 69 8.74 1.85 16.03
C ASP A 69 7.25 1.54 15.89
N ILE A 70 6.82 1.27 14.65
CA ILE A 70 5.43 0.94 14.31
C ILE A 70 5.43 -0.06 13.16
N GLU A 71 4.52 -1.04 13.20
CA GLU A 71 4.41 -2.02 12.12
C GLU A 71 3.79 -1.37 10.89
N VAL A 72 4.50 -1.44 9.76
CA VAL A 72 4.02 -0.94 8.47
C VAL A 72 3.87 -2.12 7.53
N SER A 73 2.68 -2.30 7.00
CA SER A 73 2.35 -3.36 6.05
C SER A 73 2.08 -2.74 4.68
N LEU A 74 2.93 -3.07 3.71
CA LEU A 74 2.77 -2.58 2.34
C LEU A 74 2.29 -3.73 1.45
N LEU A 75 1.08 -3.59 0.90
CA LEU A 75 0.50 -4.55 -0.02
C LEU A 75 0.67 -4.03 -1.45
N LEU A 76 1.46 -4.74 -2.24
CA LEU A 76 1.73 -4.39 -3.63
C LEU A 76 0.87 -5.22 -4.56
N ILE A 77 0.15 -4.57 -5.47
CA ILE A 77 -0.73 -5.24 -6.41
C ILE A 77 -0.73 -4.49 -7.74
N ASP A 78 -0.88 -5.21 -8.85
CA ASP A 78 -1.05 -4.59 -10.15
C ASP A 78 -2.49 -4.11 -10.34
N ARG A 79 -2.66 -3.09 -11.17
CA ARG A 79 -3.97 -2.46 -11.41
C ARG A 79 -5.01 -3.45 -11.93
N ARG A 80 -4.64 -4.32 -12.86
CA ARG A 80 -5.56 -5.28 -13.44
C ARG A 80 -6.12 -6.24 -12.40
N SER A 81 -5.24 -6.82 -11.58
CA SER A 81 -5.65 -7.71 -10.49
C SER A 81 -6.52 -6.99 -9.49
N PHE A 82 -6.18 -5.74 -9.16
CA PHE A 82 -6.97 -4.92 -8.24
C PHE A 82 -8.39 -4.73 -8.78
N GLU A 83 -8.54 -4.35 -10.05
CA GLU A 83 -9.84 -4.10 -10.68
C GLU A 83 -10.68 -5.37 -10.76
N GLU A 84 -10.06 -6.50 -11.10
CA GLU A 84 -10.75 -7.79 -11.13
C GLU A 84 -11.26 -8.21 -9.74
N ARG A 85 -10.43 -8.05 -8.72
CA ARG A 85 -10.79 -8.41 -7.34
C ARG A 85 -11.80 -7.45 -6.73
N LEU A 86 -11.79 -6.20 -7.16
CA LEU A 86 -12.74 -5.20 -6.71
C LEU A 86 -14.19 -5.61 -6.97
N ASP A 87 -14.43 -6.30 -8.10
CA ASP A 87 -15.77 -6.74 -8.48
C ASP A 87 -16.32 -7.88 -7.63
N ILE A 88 -15.45 -8.68 -6.98
CA ILE A 88 -15.88 -9.91 -6.33
C ILE A 88 -15.44 -10.05 -4.87
N LEU A 89 -14.45 -9.30 -4.39
CA LEU A 89 -13.92 -9.47 -3.04
C LEU A 89 -14.22 -8.25 -2.16
N PRO A 90 -14.98 -8.45 -1.06
CA PRO A 90 -15.30 -7.35 -0.13
C PRO A 90 -14.11 -6.58 0.40
N PHE A 91 -12.98 -7.26 0.61
CA PHE A 91 -11.76 -6.60 1.11
C PHE A 91 -11.37 -5.41 0.23
N TYR A 92 -11.34 -5.62 -1.09
CA TYR A 92 -10.93 -4.56 -2.03
C TYR A 92 -11.99 -3.45 -2.13
N GLN A 93 -13.26 -3.81 -2.03
CA GLN A 93 -14.34 -2.83 -1.98
C GLN A 93 -14.23 -1.95 -0.75
N ASN A 94 -13.89 -2.53 0.40
CA ASN A 94 -13.71 -1.80 1.66
C ASN A 94 -12.48 -0.90 1.59
N VAL A 95 -11.39 -1.33 0.95
CA VAL A 95 -10.21 -0.50 0.75
C VAL A 95 -10.56 0.78 0.01
N LEU A 96 -11.34 0.70 -1.07
CA LEU A 96 -11.77 1.88 -1.82
C LEU A 96 -12.73 2.76 -1.03
N ARG A 97 -13.71 2.14 -0.34
CA ARG A 97 -14.76 2.89 0.35
C ARG A 97 -14.23 3.59 1.60
N GLU A 98 -13.42 2.91 2.39
CA GLU A 98 -12.94 3.42 3.69
C GLU A 98 -11.53 4.00 3.63
N GLY A 99 -10.78 3.70 2.58
CA GLY A 99 -9.39 4.11 2.47
C GLY A 99 -9.22 5.59 2.19
N VAL A 100 -8.02 6.07 2.52
CA VAL A 100 -7.60 7.44 2.24
C VAL A 100 -6.58 7.41 1.11
N ALA A 101 -6.87 8.12 0.02
CA ALA A 101 -5.96 8.20 -1.10
C ALA A 101 -4.76 9.06 -0.73
N LEU A 102 -3.57 8.45 -0.72
CA LEU A 102 -2.31 9.15 -0.46
C LEU A 102 -1.68 9.64 -1.77
N TYR A 103 -1.98 8.98 -2.88
CA TYR A 103 -1.48 9.31 -4.21
C TYR A 103 -2.42 8.74 -5.27
N GLY A 104 -2.71 9.54 -6.28
CA GLY A 104 -3.57 9.10 -7.39
C GLY A 104 -5.08 9.30 -7.23
#